data_9f828b94bd0acc307be2c05700792a6f
#
_entry.id   9f828b94bd0acc307be2c05700792a6f
#
_cell.length_a   1.000
_cell.length_b   1.000
_cell.length_c   1.000
_cell.angle_alpha   90.00
_cell.angle_beta   90.00
_cell.angle_gamma   90.00
#
_symmetry.space_group_name_H-M   'P 1'
#
loop_
_entity.id
_entity.type
_entity.pdbx_description
1 polymer ?
#
loop_
_entity_poly.entity_id
_entity_poly.type
_entity_poly.pdbx_seq_one_letter_code
_entity_poly.pdbx_strand_id
1 'polypeptide(L)'
;MEPATMGRVVVSALIENLDDLFGSQTGRLDESEIRRVEISDTLIDTGAFGLQIPMRYVERLGLSPVRTRMSRTIGGDLPITTYRAVRLTIQGRDCITDVAGVSDDLPVIIGQILLESMDWVVDVRGQKLIGNPEHGGEDMVDIL
;
A
#
# COMPACT_ATOMS: atom_id res chain seq x y z
N MET A 1 19.82 0.05 -21.77
CA MET A 1 18.42 0.39 -21.53
C MET A 1 18.02 0.07 -20.10
N GLU A 2 17.50 1.02 -19.41
CA GLU A 2 17.09 0.84 -18.02
C GLU A 2 15.65 0.34 -17.95
N PRO A 3 15.43 -0.97 -17.76
CA PRO A 3 14.06 -1.50 -17.74
C PRO A 3 13.18 -0.88 -16.65
N ALA A 4 13.81 -0.44 -15.55
CA ALA A 4 13.07 0.14 -14.44
C ALA A 4 12.39 1.46 -14.79
N THR A 5 12.86 2.17 -15.82
CA THR A 5 12.23 3.40 -16.26
C THR A 5 11.08 3.18 -17.23
N MET A 6 10.99 1.96 -17.79
CA MET A 6 9.91 1.60 -18.71
C MET A 6 8.79 0.94 -17.94
N GLY A 7 7.58 1.46 -18.08
CA GLY A 7 6.42 0.92 -17.42
C GLY A 7 6.37 1.17 -15.91
N ARG A 8 7.27 2.03 -15.40
CA ARG A 8 7.21 2.41 -13.99
C ARG A 8 6.00 3.31 -13.75
N VAL A 9 5.17 2.90 -12.80
CA VAL A 9 4.01 3.68 -12.41
C VAL A 9 4.22 4.20 -11.00
N VAL A 10 4.10 5.51 -10.85
CA VAL A 10 4.26 6.21 -9.58
C VAL A 10 2.96 6.92 -9.27
N VAL A 11 2.43 6.74 -8.06
CA VAL A 11 1.17 7.36 -7.65
C VAL A 11 1.29 7.96 -6.27
N SER A 12 0.42 8.91 -5.96
CA SER A 12 0.24 9.38 -4.59
C SER A 12 -0.64 8.43 -3.82
N ALA A 13 -0.32 8.21 -2.54
CA ALA A 13 -1.10 7.36 -1.67
C ALA A 13 -1.27 8.02 -0.32
N LEU A 14 -2.44 7.81 0.29
CA LEU A 14 -2.71 8.18 1.67
C LEU A 14 -2.74 6.89 2.48
N ILE A 15 -1.98 6.84 3.57
CA ILE A 15 -1.91 5.68 4.45
C ILE A 15 -2.30 6.13 5.85
N GLU A 16 -3.30 5.48 6.43
CA GLU A 16 -3.86 5.88 7.73
C GLU A 16 -3.86 4.69 8.68
N ASN A 17 -3.56 4.95 9.95
CA ASN A 17 -3.64 3.93 11.01
C ASN A 17 -5.09 3.49 11.18
N LEU A 18 -5.37 2.20 10.99
CA LEU A 18 -6.74 1.68 11.01
C LEU A 18 -7.37 1.76 12.39
N ASP A 19 -6.61 1.49 13.46
CA ASP A 19 -7.13 1.59 14.82
C ASP A 19 -7.54 3.01 15.15
N ASP A 20 -6.77 3.99 14.68
CA ASP A 20 -7.12 5.40 14.87
C ASP A 20 -8.41 5.76 14.13
N LEU A 21 -8.59 5.25 12.92
CA LEU A 21 -9.83 5.47 12.16
C LEU A 21 -11.04 4.93 12.91
N PHE A 22 -10.94 3.72 13.44
CA PHE A 22 -12.02 3.15 14.23
C PHE A 22 -12.22 3.92 15.54
N GLY A 23 -11.12 4.35 16.16
CA GLY A 23 -11.19 5.17 17.37
C GLY A 23 -11.93 6.48 17.14
N SER A 24 -11.70 7.11 16.01
CA SER A 24 -12.40 8.33 15.63
C SER A 24 -13.89 8.07 15.38
N GLN A 25 -14.21 6.99 14.66
CA GLN A 25 -15.61 6.61 14.38
C GLN A 25 -16.39 6.31 15.65
N THR A 26 -15.75 5.77 16.66
CA THR A 26 -16.40 5.39 17.93
C THR A 26 -16.29 6.48 19.01
N GLY A 27 -15.73 7.63 18.68
CA GLY A 27 -15.62 8.76 19.60
C GLY A 27 -14.50 8.65 20.63
N ARG A 28 -13.61 7.66 20.52
CA ARG A 28 -12.50 7.49 21.47
C ARG A 28 -11.38 8.50 21.22
N LEU A 29 -11.23 8.99 19.99
CA LEU A 29 -10.28 10.05 19.69
C LEU A 29 -10.86 10.98 18.63
N ASP A 30 -10.27 12.16 18.54
CA ASP A 30 -10.65 13.16 17.57
C ASP A 30 -10.07 12.85 16.19
N GLU A 31 -10.74 13.27 15.13
CA GLU A 31 -10.26 13.06 13.76
C GLU A 31 -8.86 13.63 13.57
N SER A 32 -8.54 14.74 14.22
CA SER A 32 -7.21 15.35 14.15
C SER A 32 -6.11 14.49 14.74
N GLU A 33 -6.46 13.48 15.53
CA GLU A 33 -5.52 12.57 16.18
C GLU A 33 -5.22 11.32 15.35
N ILE A 34 -5.91 11.13 14.22
CA ILE A 34 -5.65 10.00 13.32
C ILE A 34 -4.25 10.14 12.71
N ARG A 35 -3.39 9.15 12.96
CA ARG A 35 -2.06 9.14 12.37
C ARG A 35 -2.15 8.72 10.91
N ARG A 36 -1.59 9.53 10.06
CA ARG A 36 -1.59 9.30 8.61
C ARG A 36 -0.34 9.87 7.97
N VAL A 37 0.01 9.31 6.83
CA VAL A 37 1.08 9.83 5.99
C VAL A 37 0.58 9.92 4.56
N GLU A 38 0.98 10.98 3.88
CA GLU A 38 0.68 11.15 2.46
C GLU A 38 2.00 11.07 1.71
N ILE A 39 2.08 10.19 0.72
CA ILE A 39 3.31 9.89 0.01
C ILE A 39 3.07 10.08 -1.46
N SER A 40 3.84 10.97 -2.09
CA SER A 40 3.63 11.38 -3.48
C SER A 40 4.31 10.46 -4.50
N ASP A 41 5.21 9.59 -4.07
CA ASP A 41 6.09 8.83 -4.96
C ASP A 41 6.07 7.33 -4.65
N THR A 42 4.88 6.77 -4.42
CA THR A 42 4.78 5.33 -4.22
C THR A 42 4.90 4.60 -5.55
N LEU A 43 5.57 3.46 -5.52
CA LEU A 43 5.78 2.64 -6.71
C LEU A 43 4.72 1.54 -6.79
N ILE A 44 4.14 1.40 -7.97
CA ILE A 44 3.29 0.25 -8.29
C ILE A 44 4.19 -0.86 -8.82
N ASP A 45 4.12 -2.03 -8.20
CA ASP A 45 4.91 -3.20 -8.60
C ASP A 45 4.01 -4.43 -8.64
N THR A 46 3.60 -4.82 -9.84
CA THR A 46 2.72 -5.98 -10.03
C THR A 46 3.41 -7.31 -9.72
N GLY A 47 4.73 -7.30 -9.57
CA GLY A 47 5.50 -8.47 -9.11
C GLY A 47 5.51 -8.62 -7.60
N ALA A 48 5.08 -7.62 -6.85
CA ALA A 48 4.93 -7.69 -5.41
C ALA A 48 3.50 -8.03 -5.04
N PHE A 49 3.28 -8.53 -3.81
CA PHE A 49 1.94 -8.88 -3.35
C PHE A 49 1.25 -7.74 -2.61
N GLY A 50 1.86 -7.28 -1.53
CA GLY A 50 1.24 -6.40 -0.57
C GLY A 50 1.86 -5.02 -0.51
N LEU A 51 1.73 -4.38 0.65
CA LEU A 51 2.25 -3.05 0.90
C LEU A 51 3.56 -3.13 1.66
N GLN A 52 4.59 -2.52 1.09
CA GLN A 52 5.91 -2.37 1.71
C GLN A 52 6.11 -0.90 2.04
N ILE A 53 6.47 -0.59 3.29
CA ILE A 53 6.77 0.79 3.66
C ILE A 53 8.06 0.87 4.50
N PRO A 54 8.84 1.95 4.30
CA PRO A 54 10.01 2.23 5.14
C PRO A 54 9.64 2.36 6.61
N MET A 55 10.57 1.97 7.48
CA MET A 55 10.34 1.98 8.93
C MET A 55 9.98 3.35 9.49
N ARG A 56 10.49 4.44 8.91
CA ARG A 56 10.13 5.79 9.37
C ARG A 56 8.62 6.04 9.29
N TYR A 57 7.94 5.45 8.31
CA TYR A 57 6.48 5.57 8.19
C TYR A 57 5.76 4.62 9.12
N VAL A 58 6.29 3.42 9.35
CA VAL A 58 5.75 2.50 10.35
C VAL A 58 5.70 3.19 11.71
N GLU A 59 6.78 3.87 12.07
CA GLU A 59 6.88 4.59 13.35
C GLU A 59 5.92 5.77 13.40
N ARG A 60 5.86 6.58 12.35
CA ARG A 60 4.94 7.72 12.30
C ARG A 60 3.49 7.31 12.39
N LEU A 61 3.16 6.17 11.80
CA LEU A 61 1.80 5.62 11.86
C LEU A 61 1.52 4.90 13.18
N GLY A 62 2.56 4.64 13.98
CA GLY A 62 2.40 3.97 15.27
C GLY A 62 1.89 2.54 15.14
N LEU A 63 2.29 1.81 14.10
CA LEU A 63 1.80 0.46 13.84
C LEU A 63 2.45 -0.56 14.77
N SER A 64 1.68 -1.58 15.13
CA SER A 64 2.14 -2.65 16.02
C SER A 64 2.62 -3.85 15.22
N PRO A 65 3.75 -4.46 15.62
CA PRO A 65 4.24 -5.66 14.93
C PRO A 65 3.32 -6.86 15.20
N VAL A 66 3.12 -7.67 14.18
CA VAL A 66 2.35 -8.91 14.27
C VAL A 66 3.28 -10.11 14.35
N ARG A 67 4.24 -10.18 13.44
CA ARG A 67 5.20 -11.28 13.40
C ARG A 67 6.36 -10.95 12.48
N THR A 68 7.46 -11.70 12.67
CA THR A 68 8.62 -11.64 11.79
C THR A 68 8.79 -12.99 11.12
N ARG A 69 9.02 -12.98 9.82
CA ARG A 69 9.27 -14.19 9.03
C ARG A 69 10.50 -13.98 8.19
N MET A 70 11.23 -15.07 7.95
CA MET A 70 12.35 -15.02 7.01
C MET A 70 11.78 -14.96 5.59
N SER A 71 12.26 -14.01 4.82
CA SER A 71 11.90 -13.84 3.42
C SER A 71 13.10 -14.15 2.55
N ARG A 72 12.87 -14.92 1.50
CA ARG A 72 13.92 -15.24 0.54
C ARG A 72 13.97 -14.16 -0.53
N THR A 73 15.15 -13.56 -0.67
CA THR A 73 15.40 -12.52 -1.67
C THR A 73 16.57 -12.91 -2.56
N ILE A 74 16.75 -12.16 -3.64
CA ILE A 74 17.90 -12.36 -4.53
C ILE A 74 19.21 -12.17 -3.78
N GLY A 75 19.26 -11.23 -2.82
CA GLY A 75 20.46 -10.95 -2.04
C GLY A 75 20.64 -11.84 -0.82
N GLY A 76 19.77 -12.85 -0.61
CA GLY A 76 19.82 -13.74 0.55
C GLY A 76 18.55 -13.69 1.36
N ASP A 77 18.52 -14.40 2.48
CA ASP A 77 17.37 -14.45 3.37
C ASP A 77 17.41 -13.26 4.34
N LEU A 78 16.28 -12.57 4.46
CA LEU A 78 16.13 -11.41 5.35
C LEU A 78 14.89 -11.59 6.23
N PRO A 79 14.96 -11.16 7.51
CA PRO A 79 13.76 -11.08 8.32
C PRO A 79 12.89 -9.92 7.89
N ILE A 80 11.60 -10.18 7.70
CA ILE A 80 10.61 -9.15 7.39
C ILE A 80 9.56 -9.17 8.48
N THR A 81 9.33 -8.01 9.09
CA THR A 81 8.29 -7.86 10.11
C THR A 81 7.03 -7.28 9.48
N THR A 82 5.91 -7.95 9.73
CA THR A 82 4.60 -7.47 9.32
C THR A 82 3.98 -6.67 10.46
N TYR A 83 3.44 -5.53 10.12
CA TYR A 83 2.75 -4.62 11.04
C TYR A 83 1.28 -4.50 10.64
N ARG A 84 0.42 -4.27 11.62
CA ARG A 84 -1.03 -4.10 11.39
C ARG A 84 -1.46 -2.72 11.80
N ALA A 85 -2.53 -2.21 11.27
CA ALA A 85 -3.05 -2.37 9.91
C ALA A 85 -3.37 -0.96 9.44
N VAL A 86 -3.46 -0.76 8.17
CA VAL A 86 -3.68 0.56 7.60
C VAL A 86 -4.84 0.54 6.62
N ARG A 87 -5.42 1.72 6.38
CA ARG A 87 -6.23 1.99 5.20
C ARG A 87 -5.35 2.69 4.19
N LEU A 88 -5.23 2.10 3.01
CA LEU A 88 -4.50 2.65 1.88
C LEU A 88 -5.51 3.24 0.91
N THR A 89 -5.35 4.51 0.56
CA THR A 89 -6.23 5.19 -0.40
C THR A 89 -5.40 5.67 -1.58
N ILE A 90 -5.85 5.34 -2.79
CA ILE A 90 -5.23 5.78 -4.05
C ILE A 90 -6.33 6.25 -4.97
N GLN A 91 -6.24 7.50 -5.40
CA GLN A 91 -7.17 8.07 -6.37
C GLN A 91 -8.64 7.85 -6.00
N GLY A 92 -8.94 7.94 -4.71
CA GLY A 92 -10.31 7.85 -4.19
C GLY A 92 -10.80 6.44 -3.88
N ARG A 93 -10.02 5.40 -4.17
CA ARG A 93 -10.37 4.02 -3.80
C ARG A 93 -9.48 3.56 -2.68
N ASP A 94 -10.01 2.74 -1.79
CA ASP A 94 -9.28 2.29 -0.62
C ASP A 94 -9.31 0.78 -0.41
N CYS A 95 -8.37 0.31 0.39
CA CYS A 95 -8.37 -1.05 0.92
C CYS A 95 -7.69 -1.05 2.28
N ILE A 96 -7.94 -2.12 3.03
CA ILE A 96 -7.34 -2.34 4.35
C ILE A 96 -6.29 -3.44 4.19
N THR A 97 -5.11 -3.21 4.75
CA THR A 97 -4.02 -4.18 4.63
C THR A 97 -3.05 -4.06 5.78
N ASP A 98 -2.33 -5.16 6.04
CA ASP A 98 -1.12 -5.13 6.84
C ASP A 98 0.02 -4.56 5.99
N VAL A 99 1.13 -4.22 6.63
CA VAL A 99 2.29 -3.69 5.93
C VAL A 99 3.54 -4.48 6.27
N ALA A 100 4.43 -4.60 5.32
CA ALA A 100 5.79 -5.07 5.55
C ALA A 100 6.69 -3.86 5.81
N GLY A 101 7.36 -3.83 6.95
CA GLY A 101 8.32 -2.77 7.27
C GLY A 101 9.66 -3.08 6.64
N VAL A 102 10.23 -2.10 5.95
CA VAL A 102 11.52 -2.26 5.27
C VAL A 102 12.45 -1.12 5.61
N SER A 103 13.71 -1.26 5.21
CA SER A 103 14.75 -0.25 5.41
C SER A 103 14.35 1.08 4.80
N ASP A 104 14.80 2.17 5.44
CA ASP A 104 14.44 3.54 5.04
C ASP A 104 14.99 3.96 3.67
N ASP A 105 15.94 3.23 3.13
CA ASP A 105 16.47 3.49 1.79
C ASP A 105 15.63 2.88 0.67
N LEU A 106 14.58 2.14 1.01
CA LEU A 106 13.68 1.54 0.04
C LEU A 106 12.41 2.38 -0.12
N PRO A 107 11.77 2.31 -1.30
CA PRO A 107 10.55 3.05 -1.55
C PRO A 107 9.32 2.38 -0.94
N VAL A 108 8.22 3.10 -0.90
CA VAL A 108 6.91 2.50 -0.69
C VAL A 108 6.52 1.74 -1.96
N ILE A 109 6.16 0.47 -1.81
CA ILE A 109 5.76 -0.39 -2.93
C ILE A 109 4.35 -0.89 -2.67
N ILE A 110 3.51 -0.77 -3.70
CA ILE A 110 2.12 -1.23 -3.70
C ILE A 110 2.02 -2.40 -4.66
N GLY A 111 1.66 -3.57 -4.13
CA GLY A 111 1.64 -4.82 -4.87
C GLY A 111 0.30 -5.15 -5.51
N GLN A 112 0.29 -6.25 -6.26
CA GLN A 112 -0.83 -6.63 -7.13
C GLN A 112 -2.13 -6.91 -6.37
N ILE A 113 -2.04 -7.57 -5.20
CA ILE A 113 -3.25 -7.91 -4.44
C ILE A 113 -3.99 -6.64 -4.02
N LEU A 114 -3.27 -5.57 -3.68
CA LEU A 114 -3.89 -4.30 -3.30
C LEU A 114 -4.56 -3.64 -4.49
N LEU A 115 -3.94 -3.70 -5.67
CA LEU A 115 -4.54 -3.16 -6.89
C LEU A 115 -5.85 -3.88 -7.22
N GLU A 116 -5.85 -5.20 -7.12
CA GLU A 116 -7.06 -6.00 -7.34
C GLU A 116 -8.13 -5.65 -6.32
N SER A 117 -7.74 -5.47 -5.07
CA SER A 117 -8.65 -5.10 -3.98
C SER A 117 -9.34 -3.76 -4.22
N MET A 118 -8.64 -2.82 -4.86
CA MET A 118 -9.18 -1.50 -5.20
C MET A 118 -9.73 -1.42 -6.62
N ASP A 119 -9.70 -2.54 -7.34
CA ASP A 119 -10.16 -2.63 -8.73
C ASP A 119 -9.43 -1.68 -9.68
N TRP A 120 -8.12 -1.48 -9.43
CA TRP A 120 -7.22 -0.74 -10.30
C TRP A 120 -6.45 -1.68 -11.22
N VAL A 121 -6.23 -1.24 -12.44
CA VAL A 121 -5.41 -1.93 -13.44
C VAL A 121 -4.28 -0.99 -13.87
N VAL A 122 -3.10 -1.54 -14.08
CA VAL A 122 -1.97 -0.77 -14.57
C VAL A 122 -2.10 -0.59 -16.09
N ASP A 123 -2.13 0.66 -16.50
CA ASP A 123 -1.99 1.02 -17.91
C ASP A 123 -0.49 1.24 -18.17
N VAL A 124 0.17 0.22 -18.72
CA VAL A 124 1.60 0.25 -18.95
C VAL A 124 1.98 1.35 -19.94
N ARG A 125 1.20 1.50 -20.98
CA ARG A 125 1.47 2.50 -22.02
C ARG A 125 1.32 3.92 -21.48
N GLY A 126 0.28 4.17 -20.69
CA GLY A 126 0.04 5.48 -20.08
C GLY A 126 0.81 5.71 -18.79
N GLN A 127 1.46 4.69 -18.25
CA GLN A 127 2.19 4.73 -16.98
C GLN A 127 1.32 5.27 -15.84
N LYS A 128 0.11 4.72 -15.72
CA LYS A 128 -0.88 5.17 -14.73
C LYS A 128 -1.79 4.02 -14.34
N LEU A 129 -2.55 4.24 -13.28
CA LEU A 129 -3.64 3.35 -12.89
C LEU A 129 -4.93 3.81 -13.56
N ILE A 130 -5.70 2.83 -14.03
CA ILE A 130 -7.04 3.05 -14.58
C ILE A 130 -8.01 2.13 -13.89
N GLY A 131 -9.28 2.49 -13.87
CA GLY A 131 -10.33 1.59 -13.41
C GLY A 131 -10.39 0.36 -14.31
N ASN A 132 -10.69 -0.80 -13.71
CA ASN A 132 -10.72 -2.07 -14.44
C ASN A 132 -11.71 -1.99 -15.61
N PRO A 133 -11.24 -2.15 -16.87
CA PRO A 133 -12.12 -2.08 -18.04
C PRO A 133 -13.22 -3.14 -18.04
N GLU A 134 -12.99 -4.29 -17.42
CA GLU A 134 -13.99 -5.34 -17.30
C GLU A 134 -15.19 -4.92 -16.45
N HIS A 135 -15.02 -3.90 -15.62
CA HIS A 135 -16.08 -3.32 -14.80
C HIS A 135 -16.46 -1.91 -15.28
N GLY A 136 -16.16 -1.59 -16.53
CA GLY A 136 -16.45 -0.26 -17.10
C GLY A 136 -15.71 0.89 -16.44
N GLY A 137 -14.61 0.59 -15.73
CA GLY A 137 -13.83 1.58 -15.00
C GLY A 137 -14.39 1.94 -13.63
N GLU A 138 -15.54 1.34 -13.26
CA GLU A 138 -16.16 1.58 -11.96
C GLU A 138 -15.56 0.64 -10.91
N ASP A 139 -15.57 1.08 -9.64
CA ASP A 139 -15.06 0.28 -8.53
C ASP A 139 -16.06 -0.83 -8.19
N MET A 140 -15.76 -2.03 -8.65
CA MET A 140 -16.66 -3.18 -8.49
C MET A 140 -15.87 -4.45 -8.13
N VAL A 141 -16.54 -5.38 -7.47
CA VAL A 141 -16.01 -6.72 -7.22
C VAL A 141 -16.97 -7.76 -7.79
N ASP A 142 -16.40 -8.83 -8.34
CA ASP A 142 -17.20 -9.97 -8.79
C ASP A 142 -17.41 -10.91 -7.61
N ILE A 143 -18.67 -11.20 -7.31
CA ILE A 143 -19.04 -12.13 -6.24
C ILE A 143 -19.75 -13.31 -6.88
N LEU A 144 -19.18 -14.48 -6.70
CA LEU A 144 -19.73 -15.72 -7.26
C LEU A 144 -20.69 -16.41 -6.32
#